data_4d093ab0517f3236e7990061403c2eb2
#
_entry.id   4d093ab0517f3236e7990061403c2eb2
#
_cell.length_a   1.000
_cell.length_b   1.000
_cell.length_c   1.000
_cell.angle_alpha   90.00
_cell.angle_beta   90.00
_cell.angle_gamma   90.00
#
_symmetry.space_group_name_H-M   'P 1'
#
loop_
_entity.id
_entity.type
_entity.pdbx_description
1 polymer ?
#
loop_
_entity_poly.entity_id
_entity_poly.type
_entity_poly.pdbx_seq_one_letter_code
_entity_poly.pdbx_strand_id
1 'polypeptide(L)' 'LAREMARNNILVNALAPLAATRMTETIRTNEKFAATMMARIPLRRWAEPEEVAGAFVFLASDAASYITGQVLPVDGGMVM' A
#
# COMPACT_ATOMS: atom_id res chain seq x y z
N LEU A 1 4.60 -2.46 -18.49
CA LEU A 1 3.19 -2.77 -18.76
C LEU A 1 2.33 -1.50 -18.83
N ALA A 2 2.48 -0.57 -17.90
CA ALA A 2 1.70 0.67 -17.90
C ALA A 2 1.87 1.47 -19.21
N ARG A 3 3.10 1.58 -19.67
CA ARG A 3 3.40 2.32 -20.90
C ARG A 3 2.78 1.67 -22.13
N GLU A 4 2.79 0.35 -22.20
CA GLU A 4 2.20 -0.41 -23.30
C GLU A 4 0.67 -0.29 -23.31
N MET A 5 0.05 -0.37 -22.14
CA MET A 5 -1.39 -0.34 -21.99
C MET A 5 -1.98 1.06 -22.15
N ALA A 6 -1.17 2.10 -21.95
CA ALA A 6 -1.63 3.49 -22.09
C ALA A 6 -2.21 3.78 -23.47
N ARG A 7 -1.72 3.13 -24.51
CA ARG A 7 -2.21 3.29 -25.88
C ARG A 7 -3.68 2.88 -26.00
N ASN A 8 -4.11 1.95 -25.17
CA ASN A 8 -5.48 1.44 -25.15
C ASN A 8 -6.32 2.10 -24.08
N ASN A 9 -5.82 3.20 -23.47
CA ASN A 9 -6.48 3.90 -22.38
C ASN A 9 -6.71 3.01 -21.16
N ILE A 10 -5.73 2.13 -20.89
CA ILE A 10 -5.74 1.25 -19.73
C ILE A 10 -4.69 1.74 -18.75
N LEU A 11 -5.09 2.00 -17.52
CA LEU A 11 -4.20 2.46 -16.46
C LEU A 11 -3.68 1.25 -15.68
N VAL A 12 -2.38 1.23 -15.38
CA VAL A 12 -1.75 0.15 -14.63
C VAL A 12 -0.92 0.76 -13.51
N ASN A 13 -1.31 0.49 -12.28
CA ASN A 13 -0.61 0.95 -11.09
C ASN A 13 -0.42 -0.21 -10.12
N ALA A 14 0.50 -0.04 -9.17
CA ALA A 14 0.76 -1.04 -8.15
C ALA A 14 0.61 -0.42 -6.77
N LEU A 15 0.23 -1.25 -5.80
CA LEU A 15 0.20 -0.86 -4.39
C LEU A 15 1.20 -1.70 -3.61
N ALA A 16 1.91 -1.04 -2.68
CA ALA A 16 2.81 -1.72 -1.76
C ALA A 16 2.28 -1.52 -0.33
N PRO A 17 1.33 -2.36 0.11
CA PRO A 17 0.67 -2.15 1.39
C PRO A 17 1.42 -2.78 2.56
N LEU A 18 1.22 -2.19 3.74
CA LEU A 18 1.67 -2.74 5.00
C LEU A 18 0.50 -2.66 5.97
N ALA A 19 -0.18 -3.76 6.20
CA ALA A 19 -1.41 -3.80 6.98
C ALA A 19 -1.43 -4.96 7.97
N ALA A 20 -2.28 -4.83 8.98
CA ALA A 20 -2.51 -5.86 9.97
C ALA A 20 -3.38 -6.95 9.36
N THR A 21 -2.75 -7.97 8.78
CA THR A 21 -3.43 -9.10 8.16
C THR A 21 -2.91 -10.41 8.72
N ARG A 22 -3.48 -11.52 8.30
CA ARG A 22 -2.98 -12.85 8.67
C ARG A 22 -1.53 -13.07 8.23
N MET A 23 -1.15 -12.54 7.09
CA MET A 23 0.20 -12.68 6.57
C MET A 23 1.24 -11.96 7.42
N THR A 24 0.84 -10.89 8.13
CA THR A 24 1.73 -10.13 9.01
C THR A 24 1.58 -10.52 10.49
N GLU A 25 0.68 -11.43 10.81
CA GLU A 25 0.36 -11.79 12.19
C GLU A 25 1.58 -12.28 12.97
N THR A 26 2.41 -13.14 12.37
CA THR A 26 3.61 -13.66 13.02
C THR A 26 4.57 -12.53 13.41
N ILE A 27 4.73 -11.54 12.54
CA ILE A 27 5.58 -10.38 12.81
C ILE A 27 4.99 -9.52 13.92
N ARG A 28 3.67 -9.28 13.87
CA ARG A 28 2.97 -8.43 14.84
C ARG A 28 2.92 -9.04 16.25
N THR A 29 2.88 -10.37 16.32
CA THR A 29 2.81 -11.07 17.62
C THR A 29 4.17 -11.37 18.23
N ASN A 30 5.26 -11.27 17.45
CA ASN A 30 6.61 -11.41 17.98
C ASN A 30 7.07 -10.04 18.50
N GLU A 31 7.15 -9.88 19.82
CA GLU A 31 7.47 -8.61 20.46
C GLU A 31 8.72 -7.93 19.91
N LYS A 32 9.77 -8.71 19.66
CA LYS A 32 11.05 -8.18 19.18
C LYS A 32 10.91 -7.62 17.76
N PHE A 33 10.30 -8.38 16.86
CA PHE A 33 10.10 -7.94 15.49
C PHE A 33 9.05 -6.84 15.40
N ALA A 34 7.98 -6.92 16.20
CA ALA A 34 6.94 -5.92 16.22
C ALA A 34 7.49 -4.55 16.64
N ALA A 35 8.34 -4.53 17.67
CA ALA A 35 8.96 -3.28 18.13
C ALA A 35 9.88 -2.69 17.07
N THR A 36 10.69 -3.53 16.41
CA THR A 36 11.59 -3.09 15.34
C THR A 36 10.81 -2.50 14.16
N MET A 37 9.76 -3.19 13.72
CA MET A 37 8.93 -2.71 12.62
C MET A 37 8.19 -1.43 12.99
N MET A 38 7.66 -1.37 14.20
CA MET A 38 6.92 -0.18 14.67
C MET A 38 7.81 1.06 14.69
N ALA A 39 9.09 0.89 15.05
CA ALA A 39 10.05 1.99 15.04
C ALA A 39 10.33 2.52 13.63
N ARG A 40 10.13 1.69 12.60
CA ARG A 40 10.33 2.06 11.19
C ARG A 40 9.12 2.73 10.56
N ILE A 41 7.96 2.67 11.21
CA ILE A 41 6.73 3.25 10.68
C ILE A 41 6.50 4.61 11.35
N PRO A 42 6.66 5.72 10.63
CA PRO A 42 6.44 7.05 11.22
C PRO A 42 5.07 7.23 11.87
N LEU A 43 4.01 6.63 11.31
CA LEU A 43 2.68 6.70 11.91
C LEU A 43 2.53 5.82 13.14
N ARG A 44 3.53 4.96 13.41
CA ARG A 44 3.60 4.16 14.63
C ARG A 44 2.43 3.20 14.85
N ARG A 45 1.85 2.72 13.76
CA ARG A 45 0.79 1.72 13.81
C ARG A 45 0.69 0.98 12.49
N TRP A 46 0.15 -0.23 12.56
CA TRP A 46 -0.22 -0.99 11.37
C TRP A 46 -1.54 -0.46 10.84
N ALA A 47 -1.68 -0.45 9.52
CA ALA A 47 -2.95 -0.09 8.91
C ALA A 47 -3.97 -1.20 9.10
N GLU A 48 -5.23 -0.81 9.24
CA GLU A 48 -6.32 -1.76 9.11
C GLU A 48 -6.54 -2.08 7.63
N PRO A 49 -7.02 -3.30 7.28
CA PRO A 49 -7.26 -3.64 5.88
C PRO A 49 -8.13 -2.64 5.13
N GLU A 50 -9.10 -2.02 5.81
CA GLU A 50 -9.98 -1.01 5.22
C GLU A 50 -9.23 0.23 4.75
N GLU A 51 -8.14 0.58 5.43
CA GLU A 51 -7.32 1.73 5.04
C GLU A 51 -6.57 1.45 3.73
N VAL A 52 -6.14 0.20 3.53
CA VAL A 52 -5.51 -0.21 2.27
C VAL A 52 -6.56 -0.31 1.17
N ALA A 53 -7.75 -0.83 1.49
CA ALA A 53 -8.84 -0.94 0.52
C ALA A 53 -9.21 0.40 -0.09
N GLY A 54 -9.17 1.48 0.70
CA GLY A 54 -9.43 2.84 0.21
C GLY A 54 -8.49 3.26 -0.91
N ALA A 55 -7.22 2.88 -0.83
CA ALA A 55 -6.25 3.18 -1.89
C ALA A 55 -6.58 2.42 -3.18
N PHE A 56 -7.00 1.16 -3.08
CA PHE A 56 -7.44 0.39 -4.24
C PHE A 56 -8.67 1.04 -4.90
N VAL A 57 -9.64 1.43 -4.10
CA VAL A 57 -10.86 2.10 -4.60
C VAL A 57 -10.49 3.40 -5.32
N PHE A 58 -9.60 4.19 -4.75
CA PHE A 58 -9.16 5.44 -5.38
C PHE A 58 -8.54 5.18 -6.74
N LEU A 59 -7.59 4.23 -6.82
CA LEU A 59 -6.90 3.95 -8.08
C LEU A 59 -7.83 3.33 -9.13
N ALA A 60 -8.90 2.68 -8.70
CA ALA A 60 -9.90 2.12 -9.62
C ALA A 60 -10.98 3.11 -10.02
N SER A 61 -10.98 4.32 -9.44
CA SER A 61 -12.01 5.31 -9.66
C SER A 61 -11.62 6.32 -10.74
N ASP A 62 -12.61 7.08 -11.21
CA ASP A 62 -12.38 8.16 -12.18
C ASP A 62 -11.51 9.28 -11.59
N ALA A 63 -11.44 9.38 -10.25
CA ALA A 63 -10.56 10.36 -9.60
C ALA A 63 -9.08 10.13 -9.91
N ALA A 64 -8.71 8.88 -10.28
CA ALA A 64 -7.34 8.53 -10.65
C ALA A 64 -7.15 8.39 -12.16
N SER A 65 -8.00 9.02 -12.97
CA SER A 65 -8.03 8.82 -14.42
C SER A 65 -6.76 9.27 -15.15
N TYR A 66 -5.92 10.07 -14.50
CA TYR A 66 -4.65 10.53 -15.10
C TYR A 66 -3.43 9.93 -14.41
N ILE A 67 -3.61 8.82 -13.67
CA ILE A 67 -2.54 8.16 -12.91
C ILE A 67 -2.26 6.80 -13.54
N THR A 68 -1.04 6.60 -14.01
CA THR A 68 -0.59 5.29 -14.50
C THR A 68 0.91 5.14 -14.29
N GLY A 69 1.38 3.91 -14.21
CA GLY A 69 2.79 3.59 -14.06
C GLY A 69 3.36 3.87 -12.67
N GLN A 70 2.53 4.06 -11.68
CA GLN A 70 2.97 4.41 -10.33
C GLN A 70 2.93 3.23 -9.38
N VAL A 71 3.83 3.26 -8.38
CA VAL A 71 3.79 2.37 -7.23
C VAL A 71 3.46 3.24 -6.03
N LEU A 72 2.33 2.98 -5.39
CA LEU A 72 1.88 3.75 -4.23
C LEU A 72 2.12 2.95 -2.95
N PRO A 73 3.10 3.35 -2.12
CA PRO A 73 3.28 2.74 -0.81
C PRO A 73 2.14 3.14 0.13
N VAL A 74 1.55 2.15 0.79
CA VAL A 74 0.52 2.38 1.81
C VAL A 74 1.05 1.75 3.10
N ASP A 75 2.00 2.43 3.73
CA ASP A 75 2.87 1.85 4.75
C ASP A 75 3.12 2.77 5.96
N GLY A 76 2.28 3.78 6.14
CA GLY A 76 2.44 4.71 7.26
C GLY A 76 3.71 5.55 7.21
N GLY A 77 4.33 5.65 6.04
CA GLY A 77 5.54 6.44 5.85
C GLY A 77 6.85 5.65 5.98
N MET A 78 6.79 4.31 6.07
CA MET A 78 7.99 3.49 6.21
C MET A 78 8.99 3.74 5.09
N VAL A 79 8.51 3.94 3.88
CA VAL A 79 9.33 4.26 2.70
C VAL A 79 9.03 5.69 2.28
N MET A 80 9.97 6.59 2.53
CA MET A 80 9.82 7.99 2.14
C MET A 80 11.01 8.47 1.33
#